data_9394bd44e46bb224019e3c06ecbae649
#
_entry.id   9394bd44e46bb224019e3c06ecbae649
#
_cell.length_a   1.000
_cell.length_b   1.000
_cell.length_c   1.000
_cell.angle_alpha   90.00
_cell.angle_beta   90.00
_cell.angle_gamma   90.00
#
_symmetry.space_group_name_H-M   'P 1'
#
loop_
_entity.id
_entity.type
_entity.pdbx_description
1 polymer ?
#
loop_
_entity_poly.entity_id
_entity_poly.type
_entity_poly.pdbx_seq_one_letter_code
_entity_poly.pdbx_strand_id
1 'polypeptide(L)'
;MSLAEAVNDQGASARALYEKLEDRVLARDQVGASEIYYDLVRDGRPLPEMLREAVRIHGPYTHVPYHERIDNGFVNFVNNDHCLLSARATLHLSKWLPAEMAGLPMAQTIWYIPTGLDIWNQKINKAPGHYARGMAPQKSAPPKPVVHWPDQEPERLDGPLRDRLDQWMTLVHRGRVLEAYRVFLGLMQNKPERKAVLAELVFAGLIDLQDRAFLNRSYTTGHKSYRARATVELGTVIGWDDAHAVLYAGALDIAVGPRWYSTYEMACNCVTHYLEQQKISAVPYAGATARELALLANSEPLTATEAEAFLEVVLRQHEPAYLEQLSRLLLAGKGPRQILDVLQIGAAQVLLETQDSLNFSISQHCYEYCNTLGWFYDSFEHPQRLKLLYSAASFLNRNAWHQKNIGDGRAYVAELPAGAERMSELQLLERTLAAIVALDGPQAVAWAKAYLAGSGDRQMLVQQLALTACRLGNDPHNQ
;
A
#
# COMPACT_ATOMS: atom_id res chain seq x y z
N MET A 1 -16.77 -31.34 33.36
CA MET A 1 -15.95 -30.94 32.21
C MET A 1 -14.68 -30.32 32.75
N SER A 2 -13.51 -30.90 32.47
CA SER A 2 -12.24 -30.36 32.94
C SER A 2 -11.88 -29.09 32.11
N LEU A 3 -11.05 -28.20 32.65
CA LEU A 3 -10.55 -27.02 31.91
C LEU A 3 -9.92 -27.41 30.56
N ALA A 4 -9.27 -28.57 30.48
CA ALA A 4 -8.70 -29.12 29.27
C ALA A 4 -9.77 -29.57 28.24
N GLU A 5 -10.88 -30.11 28.66
CA GLU A 5 -12.01 -30.47 27.78
C GLU A 5 -12.74 -29.23 27.27
N ALA A 6 -12.87 -28.19 28.10
CA ALA A 6 -13.45 -26.90 27.67
C ALA A 6 -12.56 -26.16 26.64
N VAL A 7 -11.25 -26.21 26.82
CA VAL A 7 -10.28 -25.60 25.85
C VAL A 7 -10.27 -26.38 24.55
N ASN A 8 -10.35 -27.72 24.58
CA ASN A 8 -10.44 -28.53 23.37
C ASN A 8 -11.75 -28.33 22.60
N ASP A 9 -12.86 -28.17 23.32
CA ASP A 9 -14.19 -27.96 22.73
C ASP A 9 -14.29 -26.58 22.06
N GLN A 10 -13.72 -25.54 22.69
CA GLN A 10 -13.63 -24.21 22.08
C GLN A 10 -12.72 -24.17 20.83
N GLY A 11 -11.61 -24.90 20.83
CA GLY A 11 -10.74 -25.03 19.67
C GLY A 11 -11.40 -25.75 18.49
N ALA A 12 -12.16 -26.81 18.76
CA ALA A 12 -12.91 -27.55 17.75
C ALA A 12 -14.06 -26.69 17.14
N SER A 13 -14.75 -25.92 17.99
CA SER A 13 -15.81 -25.01 17.57
C SER A 13 -15.26 -23.89 16.66
N ALA A 14 -14.14 -23.26 17.04
CA ALA A 14 -13.50 -22.22 16.25
C ALA A 14 -13.04 -22.74 14.88
N ARG A 15 -12.41 -23.89 14.83
CA ARG A 15 -11.98 -24.52 13.58
C ARG A 15 -13.15 -24.76 12.62
N ALA A 16 -14.27 -25.27 13.14
CA ALA A 16 -15.48 -25.49 12.33
C ALA A 16 -16.06 -24.18 11.79
N LEU A 17 -15.96 -23.05 12.52
CA LEU A 17 -16.38 -21.74 12.02
C LEU A 17 -15.45 -21.25 10.90
N TYR A 18 -14.13 -21.43 11.02
CA TYR A 18 -13.20 -21.02 9.96
C TYR A 18 -13.33 -21.91 8.72
N GLU A 19 -13.59 -23.19 8.84
CA GLU A 19 -13.90 -24.07 7.71
C GLU A 19 -15.17 -23.60 6.98
N LYS A 20 -16.23 -23.23 7.71
CA LYS A 20 -17.43 -22.63 7.13
C LYS A 20 -17.15 -21.28 6.47
N LEU A 21 -16.31 -20.44 7.07
CA LEU A 21 -15.90 -19.17 6.48
C LEU A 21 -15.20 -19.41 5.14
N GLU A 22 -14.26 -20.34 5.08
CA GLU A 22 -13.57 -20.73 3.85
C GLU A 22 -14.55 -21.17 2.77
N ASP A 23 -15.50 -22.04 3.09
CA ASP A 23 -16.54 -22.49 2.15
C ASP A 23 -17.36 -21.32 1.61
N ARG A 24 -17.77 -20.36 2.46
CA ARG A 24 -18.53 -19.18 2.04
C ARG A 24 -17.71 -18.24 1.16
N VAL A 25 -16.45 -18.01 1.52
CA VAL A 25 -15.52 -17.19 0.72
C VAL A 25 -15.31 -17.80 -0.66
N LEU A 26 -15.01 -19.09 -0.74
CA LEU A 26 -14.78 -19.78 -2.00
C LEU A 26 -16.06 -19.91 -2.85
N ALA A 27 -17.23 -19.97 -2.22
CA ALA A 27 -18.52 -19.88 -2.90
C ALA A 27 -18.89 -18.46 -3.35
N ARG A 28 -18.09 -17.44 -2.98
CA ARG A 28 -18.38 -16.01 -3.22
C ARG A 28 -19.65 -15.51 -2.55
N ASP A 29 -19.95 -16.08 -1.43
CA ASP A 29 -21.13 -15.77 -0.62
C ASP A 29 -20.75 -14.73 0.44
N GLN A 30 -20.84 -13.46 0.08
CA GLN A 30 -20.49 -12.34 0.96
C GLN A 30 -21.40 -12.27 2.20
N VAL A 31 -22.68 -12.55 2.01
CA VAL A 31 -23.65 -12.53 3.12
C VAL A 31 -23.35 -13.65 4.10
N GLY A 32 -23.21 -14.90 3.59
CA GLY A 32 -22.88 -16.04 4.42
C GLY A 32 -21.52 -15.91 5.12
N ALA A 33 -20.52 -15.32 4.44
CA ALA A 33 -19.22 -15.03 5.07
C ALA A 33 -19.36 -14.02 6.23
N SER A 34 -20.20 -12.99 6.07
CA SER A 34 -20.48 -12.00 7.12
C SER A 34 -21.25 -12.60 8.31
N GLU A 35 -22.16 -13.55 8.06
CA GLU A 35 -22.88 -14.28 9.12
C GLU A 35 -21.88 -15.11 9.95
N ILE A 36 -20.97 -15.84 9.30
CA ILE A 36 -19.93 -16.59 10.00
C ILE A 36 -19.00 -15.67 10.79
N TYR A 37 -18.64 -14.51 10.23
CA TYR A 37 -17.87 -13.50 10.95
C TYR A 37 -18.57 -13.03 12.23
N TYR A 38 -19.87 -12.79 12.16
CA TYR A 38 -20.66 -12.44 13.34
C TYR A 38 -20.60 -13.54 14.41
N ASP A 39 -20.67 -14.81 14.01
CA ASP A 39 -20.54 -15.94 14.93
C ASP A 39 -19.14 -16.01 15.55
N LEU A 40 -18.06 -15.74 14.78
CA LEU A 40 -16.69 -15.66 15.30
C LEU A 40 -16.54 -14.55 16.35
N VAL A 41 -17.13 -13.36 16.10
CA VAL A 41 -17.14 -12.26 17.07
C VAL A 41 -17.89 -12.65 18.34
N ARG A 42 -19.03 -13.32 18.23
CA ARG A 42 -19.80 -13.83 19.38
C ARG A 42 -19.05 -14.90 20.16
N ASP A 43 -18.26 -15.72 19.49
CA ASP A 43 -17.39 -16.72 20.12
C ASP A 43 -16.15 -16.08 20.78
N GLY A 44 -15.96 -14.75 20.64
CA GLY A 44 -14.88 -13.99 21.26
C GLY A 44 -13.52 -14.22 20.59
N ARG A 45 -13.49 -14.56 19.29
CA ARG A 45 -12.23 -14.78 18.57
C ARG A 45 -11.42 -13.49 18.49
N PRO A 46 -10.10 -13.55 18.77
CA PRO A 46 -9.25 -12.37 18.72
C PRO A 46 -8.99 -11.90 17.28
N LEU A 47 -8.93 -10.59 17.09
CA LEU A 47 -8.70 -9.98 15.77
C LEU A 47 -7.47 -10.54 15.03
N PRO A 48 -6.29 -10.73 15.65
CA PRO A 48 -5.14 -11.29 14.95
C PRO A 48 -5.38 -12.71 14.40
N GLU A 49 -6.14 -13.53 15.10
CA GLU A 49 -6.52 -14.87 14.66
C GLU A 49 -7.44 -14.79 13.44
N MET A 50 -8.48 -13.95 13.50
CA MET A 50 -9.42 -13.76 12.39
C MET A 50 -8.72 -13.21 11.15
N LEU A 51 -7.79 -12.26 11.32
CA LEU A 51 -6.98 -11.73 10.21
C LEU A 51 -6.09 -12.81 9.58
N ARG A 52 -5.42 -13.62 10.41
CA ARG A 52 -4.61 -14.73 9.91
C ARG A 52 -5.43 -15.70 9.07
N GLU A 53 -6.58 -16.13 9.57
CA GLU A 53 -7.44 -17.07 8.86
C GLU A 53 -8.03 -16.47 7.58
N ALA A 54 -8.46 -15.22 7.61
CA ALA A 54 -8.94 -14.52 6.41
C ALA A 54 -7.88 -14.47 5.31
N VAL A 55 -6.64 -14.11 5.65
CA VAL A 55 -5.52 -14.08 4.70
C VAL A 55 -5.13 -15.50 4.25
N ARG A 56 -5.16 -16.49 5.14
CA ARG A 56 -4.91 -17.90 4.80
C ARG A 56 -5.88 -18.41 3.74
N ILE A 57 -7.16 -18.11 3.90
CA ILE A 57 -8.21 -18.52 2.96
C ILE A 57 -7.99 -17.87 1.59
N HIS A 58 -7.68 -16.59 1.59
CA HIS A 58 -7.63 -15.81 0.35
C HIS A 58 -6.25 -15.77 -0.32
N GLY A 59 -5.19 -15.83 0.46
CA GLY A 59 -3.81 -15.66 -0.01
C GLY A 59 -3.45 -16.47 -1.26
N PRO A 60 -3.77 -17.76 -1.35
CA PRO A 60 -3.43 -18.58 -2.53
C PRO A 60 -4.03 -18.09 -3.84
N TYR A 61 -5.06 -17.25 -3.80
CA TYR A 61 -5.79 -16.74 -4.97
C TYR A 61 -5.38 -15.32 -5.36
N THR A 62 -4.51 -14.68 -4.62
CA THR A 62 -4.03 -13.31 -4.90
C THR A 62 -3.00 -13.26 -6.01
N HIS A 63 -2.40 -14.39 -6.34
CA HIS A 63 -1.32 -14.51 -7.30
C HIS A 63 -1.81 -14.74 -8.73
N VAL A 64 -1.22 -14.02 -9.67
CA VAL A 64 -1.41 -14.26 -11.09
C VAL A 64 -0.35 -15.21 -11.61
N PRO A 65 -0.72 -16.20 -12.43
CA PRO A 65 0.25 -17.04 -13.11
C PRO A 65 1.28 -16.18 -13.83
N TYR A 66 2.53 -16.35 -13.51
CA TYR A 66 3.60 -15.53 -14.05
C TYR A 66 3.76 -15.63 -15.57
N HIS A 67 3.31 -16.72 -16.17
CA HIS A 67 3.33 -16.92 -17.63
C HIS A 67 2.25 -16.08 -18.36
N GLU A 68 1.25 -15.60 -17.63
CA GLU A 68 0.19 -14.77 -18.19
C GLU A 68 0.49 -13.28 -18.09
N ARG A 69 1.55 -12.90 -17.35
CA ARG A 69 1.91 -11.49 -17.16
C ARG A 69 2.44 -10.82 -18.41
N ILE A 70 2.86 -11.54 -19.42
CA ILE A 70 3.38 -11.00 -20.67
C ILE A 70 2.52 -11.49 -21.82
N ASP A 71 1.82 -10.58 -22.45
CA ASP A 71 1.16 -10.80 -23.71
C ASP A 71 1.45 -9.64 -24.65
N ASN A 72 2.06 -9.90 -25.78
CA ASN A 72 2.42 -8.89 -26.78
C ASN A 72 3.28 -7.73 -26.24
N GLY A 73 4.17 -8.01 -25.30
CA GLY A 73 5.01 -6.99 -24.65
C GLY A 73 4.30 -6.16 -23.61
N PHE A 74 3.05 -6.46 -23.29
CA PHE A 74 2.35 -5.86 -22.17
C PHE A 74 2.26 -6.85 -21.03
N VAL A 75 2.58 -6.36 -19.89
CA VAL A 75 2.14 -7.05 -18.73
C VAL A 75 0.73 -6.65 -18.43
N ASN A 76 -0.05 -7.56 -18.53
CA ASN A 76 -1.32 -7.50 -17.93
C ASN A 76 -1.20 -8.08 -16.53
N PHE A 77 -1.20 -7.28 -15.76
CA PHE A 77 -1.31 -7.17 -14.50
C PHE A 77 -2.53 -7.54 -13.91
N VAL A 78 -2.39 -8.32 -12.99
CA VAL A 78 -3.55 -8.85 -12.50
C VAL A 78 -3.55 -9.25 -11.07
N ASN A 79 -2.86 -8.65 -10.30
CA ASN A 79 -3.08 -8.83 -8.92
C ASN A 79 -3.83 -7.62 -8.36
N ASN A 80 -5.06 -7.55 -8.69
CA ASN A 80 -5.94 -6.49 -8.28
C ASN A 80 -6.65 -6.81 -6.97
N ASP A 81 -6.10 -7.78 -6.27
CA ASP A 81 -6.66 -8.18 -5.02
C ASP A 81 -6.11 -7.33 -3.89
N HIS A 82 -6.99 -6.61 -3.26
CA HIS A 82 -6.73 -5.72 -2.15
C HIS A 82 -6.98 -6.36 -0.78
N CYS A 83 -7.10 -7.68 -0.72
CA CYS A 83 -7.37 -8.37 0.55
C CYS A 83 -6.33 -8.03 1.64
N LEU A 84 -5.04 -8.06 1.29
CA LEU A 84 -3.98 -7.67 2.23
C LEU A 84 -4.08 -6.21 2.65
N LEU A 85 -4.49 -5.33 1.74
CA LEU A 85 -4.64 -3.91 2.02
C LEU A 85 -5.81 -3.67 2.96
N SER A 86 -6.95 -4.32 2.72
CA SER A 86 -8.11 -4.29 3.61
C SER A 86 -7.79 -4.86 4.99
N ALA A 87 -7.10 -6.01 5.06
CA ALA A 87 -6.67 -6.59 6.31
C ALA A 87 -5.72 -5.66 7.10
N ARG A 88 -4.81 -4.97 6.40
CA ARG A 88 -3.95 -3.96 7.00
C ARG A 88 -4.76 -2.76 7.50
N ALA A 89 -5.70 -2.25 6.70
CA ALA A 89 -6.58 -1.17 7.12
C ALA A 89 -7.33 -1.53 8.41
N THR A 90 -7.81 -2.77 8.51
CA THR A 90 -8.42 -3.28 9.75
C THR A 90 -7.52 -3.12 10.97
N LEU A 91 -6.22 -3.44 10.86
CA LEU A 91 -5.27 -3.27 11.97
C LEU A 91 -5.17 -1.83 12.46
N HIS A 92 -5.27 -0.87 11.56
CA HIS A 92 -5.15 0.54 11.91
C HIS A 92 -6.47 1.12 12.41
N LEU A 93 -7.56 0.91 11.69
CA LEU A 93 -8.86 1.46 12.03
C LEU A 93 -9.40 0.92 13.36
N SER A 94 -9.20 -0.38 13.63
CA SER A 94 -9.64 -0.99 14.90
C SER A 94 -9.04 -0.33 16.14
N LYS A 95 -7.86 0.29 16.03
CA LYS A 95 -7.21 0.99 17.14
C LYS A 95 -7.86 2.34 17.47
N TRP A 96 -8.55 2.93 16.52
CA TRP A 96 -9.21 4.22 16.67
C TRP A 96 -10.66 4.10 17.14
N LEU A 97 -11.26 2.92 17.01
CA LEU A 97 -12.65 2.67 17.34
C LEU A 97 -12.81 2.28 18.82
N PRO A 98 -13.96 2.57 19.45
CA PRO A 98 -14.30 2.01 20.75
C PRO A 98 -14.27 0.47 20.69
N ALA A 99 -14.01 -0.17 21.85
CA ALA A 99 -13.83 -1.61 21.93
C ALA A 99 -15.01 -2.39 21.32
N GLU A 100 -16.23 -1.92 21.54
CA GLU A 100 -17.47 -2.52 21.02
C GLU A 100 -17.63 -2.38 19.51
N MET A 101 -16.88 -1.49 18.88
CA MET A 101 -16.88 -1.22 17.43
C MET A 101 -15.58 -1.66 16.74
N ALA A 102 -14.58 -2.09 17.49
CA ALA A 102 -13.26 -2.43 16.96
C ALA A 102 -13.27 -3.56 15.91
N GLY A 103 -14.31 -4.37 15.88
CA GLY A 103 -14.54 -5.41 14.88
C GLY A 103 -15.10 -4.90 13.53
N LEU A 104 -15.63 -3.69 13.46
CA LEU A 104 -16.28 -3.20 12.23
C LEU A 104 -15.35 -3.18 11.00
N PRO A 105 -14.08 -2.78 11.10
CA PRO A 105 -13.17 -2.83 9.94
C PRO A 105 -12.94 -4.25 9.44
N MET A 106 -12.93 -5.24 10.33
CA MET A 106 -12.79 -6.64 9.95
C MET A 106 -14.01 -7.16 9.19
N ALA A 107 -15.20 -6.69 9.53
CA ALA A 107 -16.42 -7.01 8.78
C ALA A 107 -16.30 -6.60 7.31
N GLN A 108 -15.69 -5.44 7.01
CA GLN A 108 -15.43 -5.00 5.64
C GLN A 108 -14.39 -5.89 4.94
N THR A 109 -13.34 -6.30 5.63
CA THR A 109 -12.36 -7.24 5.09
C THR A 109 -13.02 -8.57 4.70
N ILE A 110 -13.86 -9.11 5.59
CA ILE A 110 -14.60 -10.35 5.31
C ILE A 110 -15.56 -10.20 4.12
N TRP A 111 -16.24 -9.06 4.04
CA TRP A 111 -17.13 -8.76 2.90
C TRP A 111 -16.34 -8.64 1.57
N TYR A 112 -15.13 -8.09 1.63
CA TYR A 112 -14.31 -7.85 0.45
C TYR A 112 -13.67 -9.13 -0.13
N ILE A 113 -13.26 -10.08 0.71
CA ILE A 113 -12.54 -11.28 0.29
C ILE A 113 -13.25 -12.06 -0.84
N PRO A 114 -14.56 -12.38 -0.75
CA PRO A 114 -15.27 -13.03 -1.85
C PRO A 114 -15.29 -12.20 -3.14
N THR A 115 -15.33 -10.87 -3.02
CA THR A 115 -15.26 -9.93 -4.15
C THR A 115 -13.91 -10.02 -4.86
N GLY A 116 -12.82 -10.20 -4.15
CA GLY A 116 -11.49 -10.41 -4.72
C GLY A 116 -11.45 -11.63 -5.65
N LEU A 117 -12.07 -12.73 -5.26
CA LEU A 117 -12.22 -13.92 -6.11
C LEU A 117 -13.08 -13.66 -7.35
N ASP A 118 -14.09 -12.82 -7.22
CA ASP A 118 -14.93 -12.40 -8.34
C ASP A 118 -14.19 -11.51 -9.34
N ILE A 119 -13.35 -10.60 -8.85
CA ILE A 119 -12.49 -9.77 -9.69
C ILE A 119 -11.60 -10.65 -10.56
N TRP A 120 -10.98 -11.68 -9.99
CA TRP A 120 -10.23 -12.65 -10.75
C TRP A 120 -11.04 -13.22 -11.92
N ASN A 121 -12.21 -13.75 -11.65
CA ASN A 121 -13.02 -14.41 -12.67
C ASN A 121 -13.68 -13.45 -13.65
N GLN A 122 -14.10 -12.28 -13.20
CA GLN A 122 -14.94 -11.40 -14.02
C GLN A 122 -14.16 -10.33 -14.76
N LYS A 123 -13.21 -9.69 -14.12
CA LYS A 123 -12.46 -8.58 -14.73
C LYS A 123 -11.24 -9.07 -15.45
N ILE A 124 -10.53 -10.00 -14.87
CA ILE A 124 -9.26 -10.45 -15.39
C ILE A 124 -9.45 -11.37 -16.59
N ASN A 125 -10.30 -12.35 -16.45
CA ASN A 125 -10.64 -13.25 -17.55
C ASN A 125 -11.38 -12.58 -18.70
N LYS A 126 -11.96 -11.40 -18.46
CA LYS A 126 -12.66 -10.61 -19.48
C LYS A 126 -11.85 -9.40 -19.96
N ALA A 127 -10.66 -9.19 -19.42
CA ALA A 127 -9.81 -8.10 -19.89
C ALA A 127 -9.53 -8.27 -21.38
N PRO A 128 -9.77 -7.23 -22.20
CA PRO A 128 -9.46 -7.33 -23.62
C PRO A 128 -7.98 -7.61 -23.81
N GLY A 129 -7.68 -8.62 -24.61
CA GLY A 129 -6.31 -8.88 -24.98
C GLY A 129 -5.84 -10.21 -24.52
N HIS A 130 -5.62 -10.56 -23.28
CA HIS A 130 -4.85 -11.73 -23.08
C HIS A 130 -5.28 -12.66 -22.02
N TYR A 131 -5.82 -12.22 -20.93
CA TYR A 131 -6.29 -13.17 -19.94
C TYR A 131 -7.48 -13.98 -20.43
N ALA A 132 -8.34 -13.35 -21.24
CA ALA A 132 -9.49 -14.01 -21.83
C ALA A 132 -9.13 -15.14 -22.79
N ARG A 133 -7.90 -15.21 -23.27
CA ARG A 133 -7.52 -16.18 -24.32
C ARG A 133 -7.33 -17.59 -23.81
N GLY A 134 -6.96 -17.77 -22.56
CA GLY A 134 -6.67 -19.08 -22.00
C GLY A 134 -7.52 -19.49 -20.81
N MET A 135 -8.22 -18.54 -20.19
CA MET A 135 -8.91 -18.75 -18.93
C MET A 135 -10.40 -18.48 -19.09
N ALA A 136 -11.15 -19.50 -19.48
CA ALA A 136 -12.61 -19.40 -19.46
C ALA A 136 -13.08 -19.21 -18.02
N PRO A 137 -13.91 -18.18 -17.74
CA PRO A 137 -14.42 -17.94 -16.41
C PRO A 137 -15.28 -19.11 -15.97
N GLN A 138 -14.83 -19.86 -14.99
CA GLN A 138 -15.61 -20.89 -14.36
C GLN A 138 -16.48 -20.24 -13.27
N LYS A 139 -17.64 -19.74 -13.65
CA LYS A 139 -18.55 -19.04 -12.73
C LYS A 139 -19.03 -19.90 -11.56
N SER A 140 -18.99 -21.22 -11.70
CA SER A 140 -19.52 -22.16 -10.73
C SER A 140 -18.48 -22.80 -9.81
N ALA A 141 -17.20 -22.65 -10.13
CA ALA A 141 -16.12 -23.20 -9.32
C ALA A 141 -15.22 -22.09 -8.77
N PRO A 142 -14.70 -22.21 -7.55
CA PRO A 142 -13.70 -21.28 -7.06
C PRO A 142 -12.45 -21.32 -7.94
N PRO A 143 -11.72 -20.21 -8.10
CA PRO A 143 -10.46 -20.20 -8.80
C PRO A 143 -9.50 -21.18 -8.13
N LYS A 144 -8.66 -21.84 -8.92
CA LYS A 144 -7.61 -22.69 -8.36
C LYS A 144 -6.37 -21.85 -8.12
N PRO A 145 -5.68 -22.02 -7.00
CA PRO A 145 -4.37 -21.40 -6.80
C PRO A 145 -3.40 -21.92 -7.85
N VAL A 146 -2.60 -21.04 -8.43
CA VAL A 146 -1.59 -21.40 -9.43
C VAL A 146 -0.44 -22.16 -8.79
N VAL A 147 -0.10 -21.76 -7.59
CA VAL A 147 0.96 -22.37 -6.78
C VAL A 147 0.43 -22.53 -5.37
N HIS A 148 0.59 -23.71 -4.81
CA HIS A 148 0.20 -23.97 -3.44
C HIS A 148 1.37 -23.57 -2.51
N TRP A 149 1.19 -22.50 -1.74
CA TRP A 149 2.24 -21.94 -0.90
C TRP A 149 2.77 -22.90 0.20
N PRO A 150 1.96 -23.80 0.81
CA PRO A 150 2.47 -24.78 1.77
C PRO A 150 3.46 -25.78 1.20
N ASP A 151 3.46 -25.99 -0.14
CA ASP A 151 4.36 -26.91 -0.82
C ASP A 151 5.73 -26.28 -1.12
N GLN A 152 5.92 -25.00 -0.79
CA GLN A 152 7.16 -24.28 -1.10
C GLN A 152 8.17 -24.40 0.05
N GLU A 153 9.23 -25.13 -0.20
CA GLU A 153 10.33 -25.30 0.75
C GLU A 153 11.27 -24.08 0.74
N PRO A 154 11.70 -23.61 1.95
CA PRO A 154 12.68 -22.54 2.04
C PRO A 154 14.02 -22.90 1.39
N GLU A 155 14.54 -22.00 0.56
CA GLU A 155 15.85 -22.13 -0.05
C GLU A 155 16.88 -21.29 0.71
N ARG A 156 17.94 -21.90 1.20
CA ARG A 156 19.00 -21.23 1.96
C ARG A 156 20.09 -20.77 1.02
N LEU A 157 20.52 -19.54 1.21
CA LEU A 157 21.69 -18.97 0.57
C LEU A 157 22.84 -18.87 1.59
N ASP A 158 24.05 -19.09 1.14
CA ASP A 158 25.26 -18.93 1.95
C ASP A 158 25.86 -17.53 1.79
N GLY A 159 26.70 -17.15 2.75
CA GLY A 159 27.46 -15.90 2.73
C GLY A 159 26.86 -14.75 3.56
N PRO A 160 27.46 -13.56 3.46
CA PRO A 160 27.01 -12.37 4.17
C PRO A 160 25.57 -11.98 3.80
N LEU A 161 24.84 -11.36 4.73
CA LEU A 161 23.44 -10.97 4.51
C LEU A 161 23.28 -10.10 3.24
N ARG A 162 24.18 -9.14 3.01
CA ARG A 162 24.06 -8.25 1.84
C ARG A 162 24.14 -9.04 0.53
N ASP A 163 25.06 -9.97 0.43
CA ASP A 163 25.21 -10.80 -0.78
C ASP A 163 23.99 -11.68 -1.03
N ARG A 164 23.39 -12.20 0.04
CA ARG A 164 22.15 -13.00 -0.04
C ARG A 164 20.94 -12.15 -0.46
N LEU A 165 20.84 -10.92 0.04
CA LEU A 165 19.80 -9.97 -0.37
C LEU A 165 19.99 -9.56 -1.84
N ASP A 166 21.22 -9.33 -2.30
CA ASP A 166 21.52 -9.01 -3.70
C ASP A 166 21.18 -10.19 -4.65
N GLN A 167 21.42 -11.42 -4.21
CA GLN A 167 20.99 -12.61 -4.94
C GLN A 167 19.46 -12.69 -5.02
N TRP A 168 18.77 -12.47 -3.90
CA TRP A 168 17.31 -12.43 -3.88
C TRP A 168 16.76 -11.34 -4.80
N MET A 169 17.29 -10.12 -4.73
CA MET A 169 16.90 -9.03 -5.63
C MET A 169 17.15 -9.37 -7.10
N THR A 170 18.23 -10.09 -7.41
CA THR A 170 18.49 -10.57 -8.78
C THR A 170 17.39 -11.49 -9.28
N LEU A 171 16.88 -12.38 -8.44
CA LEU A 171 15.74 -13.24 -8.78
C LEU A 171 14.46 -12.43 -8.98
N VAL A 172 14.21 -11.45 -8.09
CA VAL A 172 13.10 -10.52 -8.21
C VAL A 172 13.16 -9.76 -9.54
N HIS A 173 14.30 -9.17 -9.87
CA HIS A 173 14.52 -8.43 -11.13
C HIS A 173 14.32 -9.30 -12.39
N ARG A 174 14.69 -10.56 -12.30
CA ARG A 174 14.50 -11.54 -13.40
C ARG A 174 13.10 -12.11 -13.47
N GLY A 175 12.22 -11.76 -12.56
CA GLY A 175 10.86 -12.31 -12.49
C GLY A 175 10.84 -13.82 -12.20
N ARG A 176 11.84 -14.33 -11.49
CA ARG A 176 11.94 -15.74 -11.06
C ARG A 176 11.09 -15.94 -9.80
N VAL A 177 9.77 -15.85 -9.99
CA VAL A 177 8.77 -15.71 -8.91
C VAL A 177 8.91 -16.76 -7.81
N LEU A 178 8.93 -18.05 -8.19
CA LEU A 178 8.98 -19.14 -7.20
C LEU A 178 10.33 -19.23 -6.50
N GLU A 179 11.42 -19.04 -7.24
CA GLU A 179 12.76 -19.04 -6.68
C GLU A 179 12.94 -17.87 -5.71
N ALA A 180 12.51 -16.67 -6.10
CA ALA A 180 12.54 -15.51 -5.24
C ALA A 180 11.72 -15.74 -3.95
N TYR A 181 10.55 -16.37 -4.06
CA TYR A 181 9.72 -16.69 -2.90
C TYR A 181 10.40 -17.71 -1.97
N ARG A 182 10.95 -18.81 -2.50
CA ARG A 182 11.64 -19.82 -1.73
C ARG A 182 12.88 -19.27 -1.01
N VAL A 183 13.66 -18.44 -1.72
CA VAL A 183 14.81 -17.73 -1.12
C VAL A 183 14.35 -16.78 -0.03
N PHE A 184 13.27 -16.04 -0.24
CA PHE A 184 12.70 -15.16 0.78
C PHE A 184 12.30 -15.94 2.05
N LEU A 185 11.63 -17.08 1.89
CA LEU A 185 11.32 -17.97 3.02
C LEU A 185 12.59 -18.40 3.78
N GLY A 186 13.65 -18.74 3.05
CA GLY A 186 14.95 -19.09 3.63
C GLY A 186 15.59 -17.94 4.42
N LEU A 187 15.56 -16.72 3.87
CA LEU A 187 16.05 -15.52 4.53
C LEU A 187 15.27 -15.20 5.82
N MET A 188 13.94 -15.40 5.82
CA MET A 188 13.08 -15.16 6.97
C MET A 188 13.30 -16.14 8.14
N GLN A 189 13.98 -17.28 7.93
CA GLN A 189 14.29 -18.23 9.00
C GLN A 189 15.31 -17.66 10.00
N ASN A 190 16.18 -16.74 9.59
CA ASN A 190 17.16 -16.12 10.47
C ASN A 190 16.51 -14.93 11.23
N LYS A 191 16.01 -15.19 12.43
CA LYS A 191 15.31 -14.19 13.25
C LYS A 191 16.08 -12.86 13.45
N PRO A 192 17.39 -12.85 13.74
CA PRO A 192 18.16 -11.61 13.85
C PRO A 192 18.21 -10.75 12.58
N GLU A 193 18.13 -11.36 11.42
CA GLU A 193 18.24 -10.68 10.12
C GLU A 193 16.87 -10.25 9.54
N ARG A 194 15.77 -10.74 10.08
CA ARG A 194 14.41 -10.50 9.55
C ARG A 194 14.12 -9.03 9.28
N LYS A 195 14.55 -8.12 10.17
CA LYS A 195 14.30 -6.69 9.96
C LYS A 195 14.93 -6.18 8.66
N ALA A 196 16.13 -6.59 8.34
CA ALA A 196 16.82 -6.23 7.10
C ALA A 196 16.17 -6.89 5.87
N VAL A 197 15.74 -8.16 5.99
CA VAL A 197 15.02 -8.87 4.92
C VAL A 197 13.70 -8.19 4.61
N LEU A 198 12.95 -7.77 5.62
CA LEU A 198 11.69 -7.05 5.45
C LEU A 198 11.90 -5.65 4.89
N ALA A 199 13.00 -4.97 5.27
CA ALA A 199 13.38 -3.70 4.65
C ALA A 199 13.64 -3.87 3.15
N GLU A 200 14.34 -4.92 2.75
CA GLU A 200 14.61 -5.21 1.34
C GLU A 200 13.32 -5.55 0.56
N LEU A 201 12.37 -6.27 1.18
CA LEU A 201 11.06 -6.55 0.58
C LEU A 201 10.30 -5.26 0.27
N VAL A 202 10.23 -4.35 1.23
CA VAL A 202 9.54 -3.06 1.05
C VAL A 202 10.27 -2.20 0.03
N PHE A 203 11.58 -2.16 0.08
CA PHE A 203 12.40 -1.46 -0.90
C PHE A 203 12.15 -1.98 -2.32
N ALA A 204 12.13 -3.30 -2.52
CA ALA A 204 11.81 -3.91 -3.81
C ALA A 204 10.43 -3.51 -4.35
N GLY A 205 9.45 -3.31 -3.46
CA GLY A 205 8.15 -2.77 -3.82
C GLY A 205 8.19 -1.28 -4.19
N LEU A 206 8.95 -0.48 -3.44
CA LEU A 206 9.05 0.97 -3.64
C LEU A 206 9.78 1.37 -4.93
N ILE A 207 10.78 0.59 -5.38
CA ILE A 207 11.49 0.86 -6.62
C ILE A 207 10.72 0.46 -7.87
N ASP A 208 9.69 -0.37 -7.76
CA ASP A 208 8.88 -0.83 -8.89
C ASP A 208 7.70 0.15 -9.15
N LEU A 209 8.01 1.42 -9.24
CA LEU A 209 7.08 2.48 -9.62
C LEU A 209 7.20 2.75 -11.11
N GLN A 210 6.14 2.43 -11.85
CA GLN A 210 6.17 2.50 -13.31
C GLN A 210 5.68 3.82 -13.87
N ASP A 211 6.35 4.30 -14.89
CA ASP A 211 5.99 5.52 -15.63
C ASP A 211 4.64 5.45 -16.32
N ARG A 212 4.15 4.25 -16.60
CA ARG A 212 2.86 4.04 -17.27
C ARG A 212 1.65 4.10 -16.34
N ALA A 213 1.83 4.47 -15.10
CA ALA A 213 0.74 4.75 -14.18
C ALA A 213 -0.32 5.65 -14.81
N PHE A 214 0.12 6.65 -15.56
CA PHE A 214 -0.74 7.65 -16.20
C PHE A 214 -1.59 7.14 -17.37
N LEU A 215 -1.32 5.98 -17.89
CA LEU A 215 -2.09 5.41 -18.99
C LEU A 215 -3.13 4.40 -18.49
N ASN A 216 -3.32 4.28 -17.19
CA ASN A 216 -4.20 3.31 -16.55
C ASN A 216 -3.96 1.86 -17.02
N ARG A 217 -2.75 1.58 -17.49
CA ARG A 217 -2.32 0.29 -18.03
C ARG A 217 -1.23 -0.35 -17.20
N SER A 218 -0.84 0.35 -16.12
CA SER A 218 0.20 -0.12 -15.24
C SER A 218 -0.36 -0.54 -13.92
N TYR A 219 0.07 -1.65 -13.51
CA TYR A 219 -0.24 -2.30 -12.28
C TYR A 219 0.50 -1.81 -11.07
N THR A 220 1.57 -1.14 -11.27
CA THR A 220 2.47 -0.79 -10.18
C THR A 220 2.44 0.70 -9.84
N THR A 221 1.27 1.30 -9.82
CA THR A 221 1.06 2.63 -9.22
C THR A 221 1.41 2.70 -7.72
N GLY A 222 2.35 1.87 -7.30
CA GLY A 222 2.76 1.72 -5.90
C GLY A 222 2.20 0.47 -5.20
N HIS A 223 1.32 -0.31 -5.81
CA HIS A 223 0.67 -1.47 -5.17
C HIS A 223 1.64 -2.46 -4.53
N LYS A 224 2.79 -2.73 -5.15
CA LYS A 224 3.77 -3.63 -4.55
C LYS A 224 4.33 -3.11 -3.24
N SER A 225 4.55 -1.80 -3.12
CA SER A 225 4.99 -1.19 -1.87
C SER A 225 3.92 -1.28 -0.78
N TYR A 226 2.65 -1.08 -1.13
CA TYR A 226 1.53 -1.19 -0.18
C TYR A 226 1.37 -2.61 0.32
N ARG A 227 1.47 -3.60 -0.57
CA ARG A 227 1.41 -5.02 -0.18
C ARG A 227 2.61 -5.45 0.63
N ALA A 228 3.81 -5.00 0.28
CA ALA A 228 5.00 -5.25 1.09
C ALA A 228 4.84 -4.69 2.50
N ARG A 229 4.32 -3.45 2.62
CA ARG A 229 3.98 -2.85 3.92
C ARG A 229 2.92 -3.66 4.66
N ALA A 230 1.84 -4.04 4.00
CA ALA A 230 0.79 -4.87 4.59
C ALA A 230 1.34 -6.21 5.08
N THR A 231 2.23 -6.85 4.30
CA THR A 231 2.92 -8.08 4.70
C THR A 231 3.71 -7.89 6.00
N VAL A 232 4.47 -6.80 6.11
CA VAL A 232 5.26 -6.50 7.32
C VAL A 232 4.37 -6.25 8.52
N GLU A 233 3.35 -5.41 8.38
CA GLU A 233 2.49 -5.01 9.50
C GLU A 233 1.61 -6.19 9.96
N LEU A 234 1.02 -6.95 9.04
CA LEU A 234 0.22 -8.13 9.36
C LEU A 234 1.09 -9.25 9.96
N GLY A 235 2.24 -9.55 9.37
CA GLY A 235 3.15 -10.58 9.88
C GLY A 235 3.66 -10.26 11.29
N THR A 236 3.84 -8.98 11.62
CA THR A 236 4.23 -8.54 12.96
C THR A 236 3.13 -8.82 13.99
N VAL A 237 1.86 -8.69 13.62
CA VAL A 237 0.72 -8.90 14.51
C VAL A 237 0.34 -10.37 14.61
N ILE A 238 0.33 -11.09 13.50
CA ILE A 238 0.00 -12.52 13.43
C ILE A 238 1.11 -13.39 14.05
N GLY A 239 2.35 -12.92 13.98
CA GLY A 239 3.55 -13.69 14.32
C GLY A 239 4.17 -14.36 13.09
N TRP A 240 5.48 -14.23 12.95
CA TRP A 240 6.20 -14.66 11.75
C TRP A 240 6.25 -16.17 11.55
N ASP A 241 6.06 -16.95 12.57
CA ASP A 241 6.06 -18.41 12.49
C ASP A 241 4.73 -18.92 11.87
N ASP A 242 3.65 -18.14 11.98
CA ASP A 242 2.31 -18.42 11.41
C ASP A 242 1.96 -17.53 10.20
N ALA A 243 2.91 -16.75 9.72
CA ALA A 243 2.67 -15.71 8.71
C ALA A 243 2.75 -16.21 7.25
N HIS A 244 2.79 -17.51 7.00
CA HIS A 244 2.98 -18.06 5.65
C HIS A 244 1.98 -17.52 4.62
N ALA A 245 0.71 -17.41 4.96
CA ALA A 245 -0.30 -16.88 4.03
C ALA A 245 -0.05 -15.41 3.68
N VAL A 246 0.37 -14.59 4.65
CA VAL A 246 0.74 -13.18 4.46
C VAL A 246 2.00 -13.08 3.62
N LEU A 247 3.02 -13.90 3.92
CA LEU A 247 4.28 -13.95 3.16
C LEU A 247 4.03 -14.38 1.71
N TYR A 248 3.18 -15.39 1.50
CA TYR A 248 2.82 -15.82 0.17
C TYR A 248 2.19 -14.70 -0.65
N ALA A 249 1.14 -14.08 -0.13
CA ALA A 249 0.41 -13.04 -0.83
C ALA A 249 1.27 -11.79 -1.11
N GLY A 250 2.10 -11.39 -0.16
CA GLY A 250 2.93 -10.18 -0.27
C GLY A 250 4.26 -10.40 -0.97
N ALA A 251 5.05 -11.38 -0.53
CA ALA A 251 6.40 -11.59 -1.05
C ALA A 251 6.41 -12.21 -2.46
N LEU A 252 5.46 -13.08 -2.76
CA LEU A 252 5.33 -13.65 -4.11
C LEU A 252 5.01 -12.55 -5.13
N ASP A 253 4.11 -11.64 -4.81
CA ASP A 253 3.70 -10.54 -5.67
C ASP A 253 4.85 -9.61 -6.05
N ILE A 254 5.81 -9.40 -5.15
CA ILE A 254 6.97 -8.56 -5.44
C ILE A 254 7.73 -9.02 -6.67
N ALA A 255 7.83 -10.32 -6.90
CA ALA A 255 8.54 -10.87 -8.06
C ALA A 255 7.68 -10.99 -9.33
N VAL A 256 6.38 -10.75 -9.24
CA VAL A 256 5.44 -10.82 -10.37
C VAL A 256 5.44 -9.51 -11.18
N GLY A 257 5.21 -9.58 -12.46
CA GLY A 257 4.92 -8.43 -13.32
C GLY A 257 6.14 -7.85 -14.04
N PRO A 258 5.95 -6.79 -14.81
CA PRO A 258 7.02 -6.13 -15.52
C PRO A 258 7.99 -5.48 -14.56
N ARG A 259 9.22 -5.41 -15.02
CA ARG A 259 10.31 -4.78 -14.29
C ARG A 259 10.78 -3.56 -15.07
N TRP A 260 10.07 -2.46 -14.92
CA TRP A 260 10.45 -1.18 -15.51
C TRP A 260 10.86 -0.24 -14.39
N TYR A 261 12.16 -0.10 -14.22
CA TYR A 261 12.75 0.71 -13.17
C TYR A 261 13.12 2.12 -13.63
N SER A 262 12.50 2.62 -14.70
CA SER A 262 12.87 3.91 -15.30
C SER A 262 12.88 5.06 -14.29
N THR A 263 11.92 5.10 -13.38
CA THR A 263 11.87 6.12 -12.33
C THR A 263 13.00 5.93 -11.31
N TYR A 264 13.30 4.70 -10.94
CA TYR A 264 14.41 4.42 -10.02
C TYR A 264 15.78 4.61 -10.69
N GLU A 265 15.93 4.23 -11.94
CA GLU A 265 17.13 4.51 -12.75
C GLU A 265 17.36 6.02 -12.89
N MET A 266 16.32 6.80 -13.11
CA MET A 266 16.39 8.25 -13.09
C MET A 266 16.88 8.75 -11.71
N ALA A 267 16.36 8.21 -10.62
CA ALA A 267 16.79 8.59 -9.27
C ALA A 267 18.28 8.27 -9.03
N CYS A 268 18.77 7.12 -9.51
CA CYS A 268 20.20 6.79 -9.48
C CYS A 268 21.05 7.81 -10.26
N ASN A 269 20.61 8.20 -11.44
CA ASN A 269 21.28 9.21 -12.26
C ASN A 269 21.28 10.59 -11.60
N CYS A 270 20.18 10.97 -10.93
CA CYS A 270 20.11 12.21 -10.16
C CYS A 270 21.14 12.25 -9.01
N VAL A 271 21.26 11.17 -8.26
CA VAL A 271 22.28 11.05 -7.21
C VAL A 271 23.68 11.21 -7.79
N THR A 272 23.98 10.49 -8.85
CA THR A 272 25.29 10.56 -9.50
C THR A 272 25.61 11.97 -10.00
N HIS A 273 24.66 12.61 -10.68
CA HIS A 273 24.88 13.92 -11.30
C HIS A 273 24.87 15.06 -10.28
N TYR A 274 23.83 15.15 -9.47
CA TYR A 274 23.62 16.30 -8.60
C TYR A 274 24.32 16.18 -7.24
N LEU A 275 24.36 14.99 -6.67
CA LEU A 275 24.93 14.81 -5.32
C LEU A 275 26.40 14.42 -5.36
N GLU A 276 26.79 13.52 -6.26
CA GLU A 276 28.19 13.10 -6.42
C GLU A 276 28.98 14.00 -7.37
N GLN A 277 28.30 14.83 -8.14
CA GLN A 277 28.92 15.71 -9.15
C GLN A 277 29.78 14.95 -10.17
N GLN A 278 29.34 13.80 -10.56
CA GLN A 278 30.02 12.92 -11.51
C GLN A 278 29.28 12.91 -12.85
N LYS A 279 29.96 12.46 -13.90
CA LYS A 279 29.29 12.20 -15.18
C LYS A 279 28.32 11.02 -15.02
N ILE A 280 27.13 11.19 -15.59
CA ILE A 280 26.13 10.11 -15.63
C ILE A 280 26.74 8.91 -16.34
N SER A 281 26.70 7.76 -15.68
CA SER A 281 27.12 6.48 -16.24
C SER A 281 25.93 5.82 -16.94
N ALA A 282 26.20 5.09 -18.03
CA ALA A 282 25.18 4.26 -18.68
C ALA A 282 24.77 3.05 -17.83
N VAL A 283 25.56 2.72 -16.82
CA VAL A 283 25.22 1.64 -15.88
C VAL A 283 24.55 2.25 -14.66
N PRO A 284 23.30 1.85 -14.35
CA PRO A 284 22.61 2.33 -13.16
C PRO A 284 23.43 2.04 -11.91
N TYR A 285 23.54 3.01 -11.05
CA TYR A 285 24.25 2.88 -9.80
C TYR A 285 23.46 1.96 -8.84
N ALA A 286 24.10 0.89 -8.39
CA ALA A 286 23.41 -0.15 -7.62
C ALA A 286 23.54 0.00 -6.09
N GLY A 287 24.53 0.72 -5.59
CA GLY A 287 24.80 0.86 -4.15
C GLY A 287 24.47 2.26 -3.59
N ALA A 288 24.67 2.46 -2.30
CA ALA A 288 24.69 3.77 -1.68
C ALA A 288 26.10 4.28 -1.48
N THR A 289 26.37 5.53 -1.84
CA THR A 289 27.65 6.18 -1.60
C THR A 289 27.80 6.65 -0.16
N ALA A 290 29.03 6.94 0.25
CA ALA A 290 29.29 7.57 1.55
C ALA A 290 28.57 8.92 1.69
N ARG A 291 28.41 9.66 0.58
CA ARG A 291 27.69 10.93 0.57
C ARG A 291 26.19 10.75 0.77
N GLU A 292 25.58 9.78 0.09
CA GLU A 292 24.16 9.45 0.33
C GLU A 292 23.92 9.10 1.81
N LEU A 293 24.79 8.27 2.39
CA LEU A 293 24.68 7.88 3.80
C LEU A 293 24.83 9.08 4.73
N ALA A 294 25.74 10.02 4.43
CA ALA A 294 25.90 11.24 5.19
C ALA A 294 24.65 12.14 5.10
N LEU A 295 24.08 12.30 3.91
CA LEU A 295 22.86 13.10 3.71
C LEU A 295 21.64 12.47 4.38
N LEU A 296 21.55 11.15 4.48
CA LEU A 296 20.48 10.45 5.20
C LEU A 296 20.45 10.75 6.70
N ALA A 297 21.57 11.21 7.28
CA ALA A 297 21.65 11.57 8.69
C ALA A 297 21.11 12.98 8.99
N ASN A 298 20.85 13.81 7.97
CA ASN A 298 20.30 15.14 8.13
C ASN A 298 18.85 15.07 8.64
N SER A 299 18.49 16.02 9.50
CA SER A 299 17.15 16.13 10.09
C SER A 299 16.61 17.57 10.16
N GLU A 300 17.30 18.53 9.50
CA GLU A 300 16.84 19.92 9.50
C GLU A 300 15.52 20.04 8.71
N PRO A 301 14.46 20.64 9.31
CA PRO A 301 13.20 20.84 8.61
C PRO A 301 13.32 21.94 7.55
N LEU A 302 12.42 21.91 6.57
CA LEU A 302 12.21 23.02 5.67
C LEU A 302 11.47 24.14 6.44
N THR A 303 11.84 25.38 6.19
CA THR A 303 10.99 26.52 6.57
C THR A 303 9.72 26.52 5.71
N ALA A 304 8.68 27.22 6.16
CA ALA A 304 7.45 27.34 5.39
C ALA A 304 7.72 27.88 3.97
N THR A 305 8.56 28.89 3.84
CA THR A 305 8.94 29.47 2.53
C THR A 305 9.68 28.48 1.64
N GLU A 306 10.59 27.66 2.20
CA GLU A 306 11.30 26.64 1.43
C GLU A 306 10.34 25.53 0.99
N ALA A 307 9.42 25.12 1.83
CA ALA A 307 8.42 24.11 1.52
C ALA A 307 7.46 24.59 0.41
N GLU A 308 6.95 25.82 0.52
CA GLU A 308 6.11 26.43 -0.52
C GLU A 308 6.84 26.56 -1.85
N ALA A 309 8.08 27.05 -1.84
CA ALA A 309 8.90 27.18 -3.05
C ALA A 309 9.19 25.82 -3.68
N PHE A 310 9.45 24.78 -2.88
CA PHE A 310 9.68 23.44 -3.39
C PHE A 310 8.41 22.83 -3.98
N LEU A 311 7.26 22.95 -3.31
CA LEU A 311 5.98 22.49 -3.84
C LEU A 311 5.60 23.19 -5.14
N GLU A 312 5.81 24.52 -5.25
CA GLU A 312 5.56 25.26 -6.48
C GLU A 312 6.38 24.70 -7.66
N VAL A 313 7.64 24.36 -7.42
CA VAL A 313 8.49 23.76 -8.46
C VAL A 313 8.04 22.33 -8.80
N VAL A 314 7.78 21.49 -7.81
CA VAL A 314 7.36 20.09 -8.03
C VAL A 314 6.02 20.03 -8.76
N LEU A 315 5.06 20.87 -8.37
CA LEU A 315 3.70 20.80 -8.91
C LEU A 315 3.54 21.50 -10.27
N ARG A 316 4.41 22.46 -10.60
CA ARG A 316 4.19 23.35 -11.77
C ARG A 316 5.30 23.37 -12.81
N GLN A 317 6.48 22.85 -12.49
CA GLN A 317 7.60 22.86 -13.41
C GLN A 317 7.94 21.45 -13.90
N HIS A 318 8.60 21.35 -15.05
CA HIS A 318 9.04 20.09 -15.62
C HIS A 318 10.42 19.67 -15.13
N GLU A 319 10.80 18.44 -15.45
CA GLU A 319 12.20 18.01 -15.33
C GLU A 319 13.10 18.97 -16.17
N PRO A 320 14.29 19.33 -15.65
CA PRO A 320 14.88 18.82 -14.40
C PRO A 320 14.63 19.70 -13.16
N ALA A 321 13.84 20.77 -13.25
CA ALA A 321 13.76 21.83 -12.23
C ALA A 321 13.48 21.30 -10.79
N TYR A 322 12.50 20.39 -10.63
CA TYR A 322 12.18 19.85 -9.31
C TYR A 322 13.25 18.88 -8.79
N LEU A 323 13.97 18.18 -9.67
CA LEU A 323 15.07 17.29 -9.30
C LEU A 323 16.29 18.10 -8.81
N GLU A 324 16.56 19.23 -9.47
CA GLU A 324 17.60 20.16 -9.04
C GLU A 324 17.25 20.79 -7.70
N GLN A 325 16.01 21.24 -7.52
CA GLN A 325 15.58 21.86 -6.27
C GLN A 325 15.62 20.86 -5.10
N LEU A 326 15.17 19.62 -5.31
CA LEU A 326 15.32 18.54 -4.34
C LEU A 326 16.79 18.34 -3.94
N SER A 327 17.67 18.29 -4.94
CA SER A 327 19.10 18.09 -4.71
C SER A 327 19.72 19.27 -3.95
N ARG A 328 19.34 20.51 -4.25
CA ARG A 328 19.78 21.71 -3.50
C ARG A 328 19.35 21.64 -2.03
N LEU A 329 18.13 21.23 -1.75
CA LEU A 329 17.64 21.08 -0.35
C LEU A 329 18.46 20.04 0.40
N LEU A 330 18.72 18.88 -0.20
CA LEU A 330 19.57 17.85 0.39
C LEU A 330 20.98 18.35 0.69
N LEU A 331 21.60 19.04 -0.29
CA LEU A 331 22.95 19.61 -0.16
C LEU A 331 23.01 20.78 0.84
N ALA A 332 21.89 21.49 1.05
CA ALA A 332 21.76 22.51 2.08
C ALA A 332 21.56 21.94 3.51
N GLY A 333 21.54 20.60 3.65
CA GLY A 333 21.42 19.95 4.96
C GLY A 333 20.00 19.63 5.38
N LYS A 334 19.01 19.85 4.52
CA LYS A 334 17.62 19.52 4.84
C LYS A 334 17.44 18.01 4.99
N GLY A 335 16.63 17.61 5.96
CA GLY A 335 16.40 16.22 6.26
C GLY A 335 15.59 15.51 5.16
N PRO A 336 16.02 14.34 4.70
CA PRO A 336 15.28 13.55 3.73
C PRO A 336 13.85 13.25 4.16
N ARG A 337 13.64 12.92 5.43
CA ARG A 337 12.32 12.62 6.00
C ARG A 337 11.42 13.86 5.99
N GLN A 338 11.97 15.03 6.29
CA GLN A 338 11.26 16.31 6.30
C GLN A 338 10.90 16.77 4.87
N ILE A 339 11.77 16.52 3.90
CA ILE A 339 11.46 16.76 2.48
C ILE A 339 10.30 15.86 2.04
N LEU A 340 10.29 14.60 2.48
CA LEU A 340 9.20 13.67 2.16
C LEU A 340 7.86 14.11 2.74
N ASP A 341 7.84 14.72 3.94
CA ASP A 341 6.61 15.30 4.51
C ASP A 341 6.02 16.38 3.58
N VAL A 342 6.88 17.22 3.01
CA VAL A 342 6.44 18.24 2.04
C VAL A 342 5.89 17.59 0.76
N LEU A 343 6.55 16.55 0.24
CA LEU A 343 6.03 15.79 -0.91
C LEU A 343 4.67 15.14 -0.61
N GLN A 344 4.47 14.62 0.59
CA GLN A 344 3.19 14.03 1.00
C GLN A 344 2.08 15.09 1.10
N ILE A 345 2.40 16.28 1.59
CA ILE A 345 1.46 17.42 1.57
C ILE A 345 1.08 17.77 0.12
N GLY A 346 2.05 17.82 -0.78
CA GLY A 346 1.80 18.07 -2.20
C GLY A 346 0.92 16.99 -2.84
N ALA A 347 1.14 15.72 -2.49
CA ALA A 347 0.32 14.62 -2.97
C ALA A 347 -1.13 14.71 -2.44
N ALA A 348 -1.32 15.11 -1.19
CA ALA A 348 -2.64 15.38 -0.63
C ALA A 348 -3.34 16.54 -1.35
N GLN A 349 -2.60 17.61 -1.68
CA GLN A 349 -3.13 18.73 -2.44
C GLN A 349 -3.62 18.29 -3.81
N VAL A 350 -2.80 17.55 -4.58
CA VAL A 350 -3.22 17.04 -5.89
C VAL A 350 -4.45 16.14 -5.78
N LEU A 351 -4.53 15.31 -4.74
CA LEU A 351 -5.70 14.47 -4.48
C LEU A 351 -6.97 15.30 -4.26
N LEU A 352 -6.88 16.38 -3.48
CA LEU A 352 -8.00 17.29 -3.24
C LEU A 352 -8.41 18.08 -4.49
N GLU A 353 -7.48 18.39 -5.37
CA GLU A 353 -7.72 19.09 -6.64
C GLU A 353 -8.30 18.19 -7.73
N THR A 354 -8.25 16.86 -7.53
CA THR A 354 -8.74 15.90 -8.51
C THR A 354 -10.26 15.85 -8.51
N GLN A 355 -10.88 16.32 -9.58
CA GLN A 355 -12.34 16.35 -9.72
C GLN A 355 -12.89 15.22 -10.60
N ASP A 356 -12.05 14.63 -11.43
CA ASP A 356 -12.44 13.55 -12.34
C ASP A 356 -12.25 12.18 -11.68
N SER A 357 -13.34 11.42 -11.56
CA SER A 357 -13.35 10.07 -11.01
C SER A 357 -12.44 9.10 -11.76
N LEU A 358 -12.18 9.30 -13.06
CA LEU A 358 -11.28 8.46 -13.84
C LEU A 358 -9.81 8.68 -13.46
N ASN A 359 -9.46 9.86 -12.97
CA ASN A 359 -8.10 10.23 -12.59
C ASN A 359 -7.85 10.17 -11.08
N PHE A 360 -8.89 9.99 -10.29
CA PHE A 360 -8.82 9.94 -8.83
C PHE A 360 -7.84 8.86 -8.35
N SER A 361 -7.87 7.70 -8.99
CA SER A 361 -6.99 6.57 -8.66
C SER A 361 -5.50 6.92 -8.69
N ILE A 362 -5.03 7.71 -9.66
CA ILE A 362 -3.61 8.07 -9.76
C ILE A 362 -3.20 8.98 -8.60
N SER A 363 -4.02 9.97 -8.29
CA SER A 363 -3.78 10.91 -7.18
C SER A 363 -3.78 10.21 -5.84
N GLN A 364 -4.72 9.30 -5.62
CA GLN A 364 -4.81 8.47 -4.44
C GLN A 364 -3.55 7.60 -4.27
N HIS A 365 -3.12 6.92 -5.32
CA HIS A 365 -1.91 6.09 -5.27
C HIS A 365 -0.63 6.90 -5.06
N CYS A 366 -0.56 8.13 -5.57
CA CYS A 366 0.57 9.01 -5.28
C CYS A 366 0.65 9.35 -3.78
N TYR A 367 -0.48 9.68 -3.17
CA TYR A 367 -0.57 9.93 -1.74
C TYR A 367 -0.18 8.70 -0.92
N GLU A 368 -0.72 7.53 -1.26
CA GLU A 368 -0.41 6.25 -0.60
C GLU A 368 1.07 5.88 -0.73
N TYR A 369 1.67 6.13 -1.89
CA TYR A 369 3.10 5.90 -2.11
C TYR A 369 3.94 6.76 -1.18
N CYS A 370 3.69 8.07 -1.11
CA CYS A 370 4.39 8.96 -0.20
C CYS A 370 4.20 8.55 1.27
N ASN A 371 2.99 8.14 1.65
CA ASN A 371 2.70 7.64 2.99
C ASN A 371 3.47 6.34 3.32
N THR A 372 3.51 5.41 2.37
CA THR A 372 4.27 4.16 2.54
C THR A 372 5.77 4.43 2.63
N LEU A 373 6.28 5.35 1.83
CA LEU A 373 7.68 5.75 1.90
C LEU A 373 8.02 6.44 3.22
N GLY A 374 7.11 7.29 3.75
CA GLY A 374 7.26 7.90 5.08
C GLY A 374 7.36 6.83 6.18
N TRP A 375 6.45 5.89 6.17
CA TRP A 375 6.50 4.74 7.08
C TRP A 375 7.80 3.91 6.93
N PHE A 376 8.28 3.73 5.71
CA PHE A 376 9.53 3.03 5.44
C PHE A 376 10.73 3.76 6.06
N TYR A 377 10.80 5.08 5.94
CA TYR A 377 11.82 5.90 6.57
C TYR A 377 11.81 5.78 8.10
N ASP A 378 10.62 5.72 8.70
CA ASP A 378 10.45 5.66 10.15
C ASP A 378 10.70 4.25 10.72
N SER A 379 10.50 3.20 9.90
CA SER A 379 10.57 1.79 10.33
C SER A 379 11.91 1.11 10.06
N PHE A 380 12.61 1.54 9.00
CA PHE A 380 13.78 0.86 8.48
C PHE A 380 14.95 1.79 8.15
N GLU A 381 16.14 1.29 8.38
CA GLU A 381 17.38 1.91 7.93
C GLU A 381 17.88 1.21 6.66
N HIS A 382 17.39 1.65 5.52
CA HIS A 382 17.84 1.13 4.22
C HIS A 382 18.81 2.11 3.57
N PRO A 383 20.01 1.66 3.13
CA PRO A 383 21.07 2.57 2.65
C PRO A 383 20.69 3.34 1.38
N GLN A 384 19.82 2.79 0.55
CA GLN A 384 19.43 3.39 -0.73
C GLN A 384 18.14 4.22 -0.66
N ARG A 385 17.58 4.44 0.51
CA ARG A 385 16.28 5.15 0.66
C ARG A 385 16.31 6.60 0.17
N LEU A 386 17.50 7.24 0.08
CA LEU A 386 17.62 8.60 -0.44
C LEU A 386 17.11 8.72 -1.89
N LYS A 387 17.37 7.71 -2.73
CA LYS A 387 16.94 7.66 -4.13
C LYS A 387 15.42 7.65 -4.26
N LEU A 388 14.72 7.09 -3.27
CA LEU A 388 13.25 7.01 -3.28
C LEU A 388 12.57 8.38 -3.16
N LEU A 389 13.28 9.42 -2.65
CA LEU A 389 12.76 10.79 -2.67
C LEU A 389 12.61 11.31 -4.09
N TYR A 390 13.59 11.03 -4.96
CA TYR A 390 13.52 11.40 -6.38
C TYR A 390 12.37 10.68 -7.08
N SER A 391 12.15 9.41 -6.74
CA SER A 391 11.01 8.64 -7.25
C SER A 391 9.68 9.24 -6.79
N ALA A 392 9.57 9.63 -5.52
CA ALA A 392 8.37 10.26 -4.97
C ALA A 392 8.11 11.64 -5.61
N ALA A 393 9.15 12.46 -5.75
CA ALA A 393 9.04 13.77 -6.40
C ALA A 393 8.63 13.65 -7.88
N SER A 394 9.19 12.67 -8.60
CA SER A 394 8.81 12.37 -9.98
C SER A 394 7.36 11.91 -10.08
N PHE A 395 6.92 11.03 -9.20
CA PHE A 395 5.53 10.56 -9.19
C PHE A 395 4.57 11.72 -8.91
N LEU A 396 4.87 12.56 -7.93
CA LEU A 396 4.06 13.73 -7.62
C LEU A 396 4.00 14.72 -8.78
N ASN A 397 5.14 15.04 -9.39
CA ASN A 397 5.20 15.96 -10.53
C ASN A 397 4.35 15.46 -11.71
N ARG A 398 4.51 14.18 -12.10
CA ARG A 398 3.74 13.58 -13.18
C ARG A 398 2.26 13.52 -12.87
N ASN A 399 1.90 13.19 -11.63
CA ASN A 399 0.52 13.21 -11.19
C ASN A 399 -0.10 14.61 -11.29
N ALA A 400 0.57 15.65 -10.80
CA ALA A 400 0.11 17.02 -10.91
C ALA A 400 -0.01 17.47 -12.37
N TRP A 401 0.95 17.09 -13.23
CA TRP A 401 0.89 17.35 -14.65
C TRP A 401 -0.27 16.65 -15.35
N HIS A 402 -0.52 15.40 -15.01
CA HIS A 402 -1.63 14.64 -15.55
C HIS A 402 -2.99 15.29 -15.21
N GLN A 403 -3.17 15.73 -13.97
CA GLN A 403 -4.38 16.44 -13.54
C GLN A 403 -4.58 17.75 -14.32
N LYS A 404 -3.53 18.53 -14.55
CA LYS A 404 -3.61 19.78 -15.32
C LYS A 404 -4.04 19.57 -16.78
N ASN A 405 -3.72 18.42 -17.36
CA ASN A 405 -4.06 18.12 -18.74
C ASN A 405 -5.46 17.53 -18.92
N ILE A 406 -6.06 16.97 -17.85
CA ILE A 406 -7.33 16.24 -17.95
C ILE A 406 -8.44 16.89 -17.12
N GLY A 407 -8.09 17.66 -16.09
CA GLY A 407 -9.03 18.36 -15.25
C GLY A 407 -8.72 19.85 -15.15
N ASP A 408 -9.59 20.59 -14.49
CA ASP A 408 -9.44 22.03 -14.29
C ASP A 408 -8.20 22.43 -13.49
N GLY A 409 -7.52 21.49 -12.85
CA GLY A 409 -6.23 21.64 -12.15
C GLY A 409 -6.14 22.85 -11.22
N ARG A 410 -7.27 23.30 -10.71
CA ARG A 410 -7.33 24.43 -9.77
C ARG A 410 -7.00 23.92 -8.38
N ALA A 411 -6.06 24.63 -7.75
CA ALA A 411 -5.80 24.38 -6.34
C ALA A 411 -7.10 24.53 -5.56
N TYR A 412 -7.48 23.46 -4.89
CA TYR A 412 -8.67 23.49 -4.04
C TYR A 412 -8.29 24.17 -2.73
N VAL A 413 -8.67 25.43 -2.61
CA VAL A 413 -8.55 26.15 -1.34
C VAL A 413 -9.89 26.08 -0.61
N ALA A 414 -9.94 25.25 0.43
CA ALA A 414 -11.12 25.23 1.29
C ALA A 414 -11.24 26.54 2.06
N GLU A 415 -12.22 27.35 1.69
CA GLU A 415 -12.64 28.49 2.50
C GLU A 415 -13.43 27.97 3.71
N LEU A 416 -13.26 28.65 4.86
CA LEU A 416 -14.07 28.33 6.03
C LEU A 416 -15.54 28.67 5.74
N PRO A 417 -16.47 27.76 6.03
CA PRO A 417 -17.89 28.03 5.78
C PRO A 417 -18.39 29.20 6.62
N ALA A 418 -19.22 30.03 6.05
CA ALA A 418 -19.80 31.17 6.76
C ALA A 418 -20.60 30.73 8.01
N GLY A 419 -20.32 31.34 9.14
CA GLY A 419 -20.95 31.00 10.42
C GLY A 419 -20.32 29.83 11.16
N ALA A 420 -19.27 29.23 10.64
CA ALA A 420 -18.56 28.12 11.31
C ALA A 420 -18.06 28.53 12.71
N GLU A 421 -17.66 29.77 12.88
CA GLU A 421 -17.18 30.34 14.15
C GLU A 421 -18.24 30.36 15.26
N ARG A 422 -19.52 30.17 14.92
CA ARG A 422 -20.66 30.16 15.86
C ARG A 422 -21.14 28.75 16.18
N MET A 423 -20.53 27.74 15.55
CA MET A 423 -20.90 26.34 15.71
C MET A 423 -20.10 25.68 16.81
N SER A 424 -20.72 24.74 17.51
CA SER A 424 -20.00 23.85 18.42
C SER A 424 -19.14 22.84 17.65
N GLU A 425 -18.12 22.27 18.30
CA GLU A 425 -17.29 21.19 17.72
C GLU A 425 -18.15 20.04 17.20
N LEU A 426 -19.16 19.63 17.95
CA LEU A 426 -20.08 18.57 17.54
C LEU A 426 -20.82 18.92 16.24
N GLN A 427 -21.32 20.15 16.13
CA GLN A 427 -22.02 20.60 14.92
C GLN A 427 -21.09 20.64 13.71
N LEU A 428 -19.84 21.08 13.90
CA LEU A 428 -18.84 21.09 12.82
C LEU A 428 -18.49 19.65 12.37
N LEU A 429 -18.35 18.74 13.33
CA LEU A 429 -18.12 17.32 13.05
C LEU A 429 -19.30 16.68 12.29
N GLU A 430 -20.54 16.92 12.74
CA GLU A 430 -21.77 16.46 12.07
C GLU A 430 -21.86 16.98 10.63
N ARG A 431 -21.51 18.26 10.40
CA ARG A 431 -21.46 18.84 9.05
C ARG A 431 -20.40 18.19 8.17
N THR A 432 -19.22 17.90 8.74
CA THR A 432 -18.15 17.17 8.04
C THR A 432 -18.65 15.79 7.58
N LEU A 433 -19.24 15.04 8.49
CA LEU A 433 -19.74 13.69 8.20
C LEU A 433 -20.90 13.70 7.21
N ALA A 434 -21.83 14.66 7.35
CA ALA A 434 -22.95 14.82 6.41
C ALA A 434 -22.46 15.13 4.98
N ALA A 435 -21.42 15.97 4.85
CA ALA A 435 -20.83 16.27 3.55
C ALA A 435 -20.13 15.04 2.93
N ILE A 436 -19.44 14.22 3.74
CA ILE A 436 -18.85 12.96 3.28
C ILE A 436 -19.95 12.01 2.77
N VAL A 437 -21.02 11.84 3.53
CA VAL A 437 -22.17 10.98 3.13
C VAL A 437 -22.81 11.48 1.84
N ALA A 438 -22.87 12.80 1.65
CA ALA A 438 -23.37 13.42 0.43
C ALA A 438 -22.38 13.37 -0.75
N LEU A 439 -21.17 12.84 -0.56
CA LEU A 439 -20.07 12.84 -1.54
C LEU A 439 -19.66 14.27 -1.97
N ASP A 440 -19.85 15.25 -1.09
CA ASP A 440 -19.42 16.64 -1.29
C ASP A 440 -18.02 16.83 -0.65
N GLY A 441 -17.00 16.43 -1.38
CA GLY A 441 -15.59 16.53 -0.94
C GLY A 441 -15.19 17.96 -0.56
N PRO A 442 -15.49 19.00 -1.36
CA PRO A 442 -15.23 20.39 -1.02
C PRO A 442 -15.80 20.82 0.33
N GLN A 443 -17.07 20.54 0.58
CA GLN A 443 -17.71 20.87 1.85
C GLN A 443 -17.14 20.04 3.01
N ALA A 444 -16.87 18.76 2.79
CA ALA A 444 -16.27 17.91 3.82
C ALA A 444 -14.93 18.48 4.31
N VAL A 445 -14.05 18.89 3.38
CA VAL A 445 -12.76 19.51 3.72
C VAL A 445 -12.95 20.86 4.41
N ALA A 446 -13.88 21.70 3.95
CA ALA A 446 -14.14 23.02 4.54
C ALA A 446 -14.61 22.89 6.00
N TRP A 447 -15.56 22.00 6.28
CA TRP A 447 -16.05 21.75 7.63
C TRP A 447 -15.00 21.09 8.54
N ALA A 448 -14.23 20.11 8.03
CA ALA A 448 -13.13 19.51 8.78
C ALA A 448 -12.06 20.55 9.14
N LYS A 449 -11.72 21.46 8.22
CA LYS A 449 -10.81 22.57 8.46
C LYS A 449 -11.34 23.51 9.54
N ALA A 450 -12.64 23.84 9.50
CA ALA A 450 -13.26 24.66 10.53
C ALA A 450 -13.22 23.98 11.91
N TYR A 451 -13.52 22.68 11.96
CA TYR A 451 -13.40 21.88 13.19
C TYR A 451 -11.97 21.92 13.78
N LEU A 452 -10.96 21.70 12.95
CA LEU A 452 -9.57 21.70 13.38
C LEU A 452 -9.04 23.10 13.76
N ALA A 453 -9.56 24.16 13.13
CA ALA A 453 -9.22 25.55 13.47
C ALA A 453 -9.80 26.00 14.84
N GLY A 454 -10.94 25.40 15.23
CA GLY A 454 -11.63 25.67 16.49
C GLY A 454 -11.13 24.90 17.71
N SER A 455 -9.93 24.32 17.71
CA SER A 455 -9.43 23.41 18.76
C SER A 455 -10.11 22.05 18.85
N GLY A 456 -10.81 21.62 17.80
CA GLY A 456 -11.48 20.33 17.76
C GLY A 456 -10.53 19.15 18.04
N ASP A 457 -11.03 18.14 18.75
CA ASP A 457 -10.28 16.93 19.08
C ASP A 457 -9.95 16.12 17.81
N ARG A 458 -8.66 16.10 17.45
CA ARG A 458 -8.17 15.35 16.28
C ARG A 458 -8.44 13.86 16.40
N GLN A 459 -8.38 13.29 17.59
CA GLN A 459 -8.64 11.87 17.81
C GLN A 459 -10.12 11.57 17.54
N MET A 460 -11.02 12.41 18.01
CA MET A 460 -12.44 12.27 17.72
C MET A 460 -12.73 12.36 16.22
N LEU A 461 -12.12 13.29 15.50
CA LEU A 461 -12.27 13.40 14.05
C LEU A 461 -11.82 12.11 13.35
N VAL A 462 -10.62 11.63 13.67
CA VAL A 462 -10.08 10.37 13.08
C VAL A 462 -10.99 9.18 13.39
N GLN A 463 -11.49 9.08 14.62
CA GLN A 463 -12.41 8.02 15.03
C GLN A 463 -13.71 8.04 14.22
N GLN A 464 -14.31 9.22 14.03
CA GLN A 464 -15.54 9.38 13.26
C GLN A 464 -15.33 9.15 11.76
N LEU A 465 -14.17 9.54 11.21
CA LEU A 465 -13.79 9.22 9.83
C LEU A 465 -13.61 7.71 9.64
N ALA A 466 -12.93 7.02 10.55
CA ALA A 466 -12.77 5.58 10.54
C ALA A 466 -14.14 4.85 10.59
N LEU A 467 -15.03 5.29 11.48
CA LEU A 467 -16.38 4.74 11.58
C LEU A 467 -17.20 4.99 10.31
N THR A 468 -17.05 6.17 9.70
CA THR A 468 -17.72 6.53 8.45
C THR A 468 -17.20 5.70 7.28
N ALA A 469 -15.90 5.49 7.17
CA ALA A 469 -15.30 4.60 6.19
C ALA A 469 -15.85 3.16 6.32
N CYS A 470 -15.98 2.66 7.53
CA CYS A 470 -16.60 1.35 7.79
C CYS A 470 -18.09 1.26 7.38
N ARG A 471 -18.81 2.37 7.37
CA ARG A 471 -20.23 2.40 7.00
C ARG A 471 -20.49 2.58 5.52
N LEU A 472 -19.62 3.30 4.83
CA LEU A 472 -19.86 3.75 3.46
C LEU A 472 -19.15 2.95 2.39
N GLY A 473 -18.08 2.27 2.71
CA GLY A 473 -17.28 1.61 1.70
C GLY A 473 -16.74 0.26 2.12
N ASN A 474 -16.68 -0.64 1.17
CA ASN A 474 -15.99 -1.91 1.28
C ASN A 474 -14.75 -1.97 0.37
N ASP A 475 -14.37 -0.85 -0.25
CA ASP A 475 -13.17 -0.74 -1.04
C ASP A 475 -11.98 -0.42 -0.13
N PRO A 476 -10.88 -1.18 -0.21
CA PRO A 476 -9.69 -0.97 0.63
C PRO A 476 -9.06 0.41 0.51
N HIS A 477 -9.25 1.09 -0.61
CA HIS A 477 -8.79 2.48 -0.77
C HIS A 477 -9.58 3.49 0.06
N ASN A 478 -10.79 3.15 0.48
CA ASN A 478 -11.60 4.00 1.34
C ASN A 478 -11.34 3.74 2.84
N GLN A 479 -10.66 2.67 3.15
CA GLN A 479 -10.21 2.28 4.48
C GLN A 479 -8.79 2.83 4.76
#